data_f2cd6df06d068139fc5fb78759a781e8
#
_entry.id   f2cd6df06d068139fc5fb78759a781e8
#
_cell.length_a   1.000
_cell.length_b   1.000
_cell.length_c   1.000
_cell.angle_alpha   90.00
_cell.angle_beta   90.00
_cell.angle_gamma   90.00
#
_symmetry.space_group_name_H-M   'P 1'
#
loop_
_entity.id
_entity.type
_entity.pdbx_description
1 polymer ?
#
loop_
_entity_poly.entity_id
_entity_poly.type
_entity_poly.pdbx_seq_one_letter_code
_entity_poly.pdbx_strand_id
1 'polypeptide(L)'
;MTMRLALAAAALAVCVAPALAQKSTADGLRDCEKLAAVKFKQENPAFKKFAIDATDVNEDKFADKVGTQFVSTVYHGKATYQADGKPDDVRFVCLHAGLGKGAVFVYTLPR
;
A
#
# COMPACT_ATOMS: atom_id res chain seq x y z
N MET A 1 19.82 43.20 -9.11
CA MET A 1 18.53 43.03 -8.45
C MET A 1 17.69 41.94 -9.07
N THR A 2 18.00 41.52 -10.27
CA THR A 2 17.25 40.45 -10.97
C THR A 2 17.69 39.04 -10.61
N MET A 3 18.79 38.86 -9.92
CA MET A 3 19.32 37.55 -9.55
C MET A 3 18.58 36.87 -8.39
N ARG A 4 17.81 37.60 -7.59
CA ARG A 4 17.09 37.05 -6.43
C ARG A 4 15.84 36.25 -6.80
N LEU A 5 15.30 36.47 -7.98
CA LEU A 5 14.10 35.76 -8.45
C LEU A 5 14.40 34.38 -9.01
N ALA A 6 15.61 34.15 -9.51
CA ALA A 6 16.01 32.87 -10.07
C ALA A 6 16.23 31.78 -9.00
N LEU A 7 16.58 32.17 -7.78
CA LEU A 7 16.84 31.24 -6.67
C LEU A 7 15.55 30.68 -6.05
N ALA A 8 14.45 31.41 -6.12
CA ALA A 8 13.17 30.96 -5.59
C ALA A 8 12.50 29.86 -6.43
N ALA A 9 12.76 29.86 -7.73
CA ALA A 9 12.18 28.85 -8.63
C ALA A 9 12.80 27.46 -8.48
N ALA A 10 14.10 27.39 -8.11
CA ALA A 10 14.78 26.11 -7.92
C ALA A 10 14.31 25.36 -6.68
N ALA A 11 13.89 26.07 -5.63
CA ALA A 11 13.42 25.45 -4.38
C ALA A 11 12.06 24.76 -4.53
N LEU A 12 11.21 25.23 -5.43
CA LEU A 12 9.88 24.64 -5.66
C LEU A 12 9.95 23.29 -6.39
N ALA A 13 10.93 23.07 -7.25
CA ALA A 13 11.09 21.83 -7.99
C ALA A 13 11.45 20.64 -7.10
N VAL A 14 12.18 20.87 -5.99
CA VAL A 14 12.61 19.82 -5.08
C VAL A 14 11.48 19.29 -4.20
N CYS A 15 10.45 20.10 -3.92
CA CYS A 15 9.33 19.72 -3.04
C CYS A 15 8.28 18.83 -3.72
N VAL A 16 8.25 18.75 -5.05
CA VAL A 16 7.20 18.03 -5.79
C VAL A 16 7.48 16.52 -5.85
N ALA A 17 8.73 16.10 -6.03
CA ALA A 17 9.10 14.70 -6.21
C ALA A 17 8.75 13.80 -5.01
N PRO A 18 8.99 14.18 -3.72
CA PRO A 18 8.60 13.35 -2.59
C PRO A 18 7.08 13.16 -2.45
N ALA A 19 6.30 14.16 -2.79
CA ALA A 19 4.84 14.07 -2.72
C ALA A 19 4.28 13.08 -3.72
N LEU A 20 4.84 12.98 -4.93
CA LEU A 20 4.42 12.01 -5.94
C LEU A 20 4.75 10.57 -5.53
N ALA A 21 5.93 10.33 -4.93
CA ALA A 21 6.32 9.01 -4.45
C ALA A 21 5.39 8.53 -3.31
N GLN A 22 5.04 9.41 -2.37
CA GLN A 22 4.12 9.10 -1.28
C GLN A 22 2.72 8.77 -1.79
N LYS A 23 2.26 9.47 -2.82
CA LYS A 23 0.96 9.22 -3.43
C LYS A 23 0.89 7.83 -4.07
N SER A 24 1.93 7.41 -4.79
CA SER A 24 2.00 6.08 -5.39
C SER A 24 1.90 4.97 -4.36
N THR A 25 2.61 5.10 -3.24
CA THR A 25 2.56 4.13 -2.16
C THR A 25 1.17 4.09 -1.53
N ALA A 26 0.58 5.25 -1.24
CA ALA A 26 -0.75 5.34 -0.67
C ALA A 26 -1.81 4.69 -1.56
N ASP A 27 -1.72 4.89 -2.88
CA ASP A 27 -2.64 4.27 -3.84
C ASP A 27 -2.48 2.75 -3.87
N GLY A 28 -1.25 2.25 -3.82
CA GLY A 28 -0.97 0.81 -3.75
C GLY A 28 -1.55 0.17 -2.50
N LEU A 29 -1.37 0.80 -1.35
CA LEU A 29 -1.91 0.29 -0.08
C LEU A 29 -3.44 0.31 -0.08
N ARG A 30 -4.05 1.32 -0.69
CA ARG A 30 -5.50 1.37 -0.83
C ARG A 30 -6.03 0.22 -1.67
N ASP A 31 -5.34 -0.12 -2.75
CA ASP A 31 -5.69 -1.28 -3.57
C ASP A 31 -5.60 -2.58 -2.77
N CYS A 32 -4.58 -2.72 -1.92
CA CYS A 32 -4.44 -3.86 -1.02
C CYS A 32 -5.60 -3.95 -0.04
N GLU A 33 -6.01 -2.83 0.54
CA GLU A 33 -7.16 -2.79 1.47
C GLU A 33 -8.46 -3.15 0.79
N LYS A 34 -8.67 -2.71 -0.46
CA LYS A 34 -9.87 -3.05 -1.22
C LYS A 34 -9.95 -4.55 -1.50
N LEU A 35 -8.86 -5.15 -1.95
CA LEU A 35 -8.81 -6.58 -2.20
C LEU A 35 -9.02 -7.37 -0.90
N ALA A 36 -8.39 -6.94 0.18
CA ALA A 36 -8.52 -7.56 1.48
C ALA A 36 -9.97 -7.55 1.96
N ALA A 37 -10.67 -6.44 1.80
CA ALA A 37 -12.07 -6.32 2.21
C ALA A 37 -12.97 -7.33 1.49
N VAL A 38 -12.77 -7.50 0.20
CA VAL A 38 -13.54 -8.47 -0.60
C VAL A 38 -13.20 -9.89 -0.16
N LYS A 39 -11.92 -10.23 -0.09
CA LYS A 39 -11.45 -11.58 0.22
C LYS A 39 -11.86 -12.01 1.63
N PHE A 40 -11.61 -11.16 2.61
CA PHE A 40 -11.88 -11.52 4.02
C PHE A 40 -13.36 -11.60 4.32
N LYS A 41 -14.17 -10.78 3.65
CA LYS A 41 -15.63 -10.88 3.77
C LYS A 41 -16.16 -12.19 3.21
N GLN A 42 -15.58 -12.67 2.13
CA GLN A 42 -15.94 -13.98 1.56
C GLN A 42 -15.54 -15.13 2.48
N GLU A 43 -14.38 -15.02 3.13
CA GLU A 43 -13.89 -16.06 4.05
C GLU A 43 -14.63 -16.06 5.38
N ASN A 44 -15.04 -14.88 5.85
CA ASN A 44 -15.69 -14.71 7.15
C ASN A 44 -16.79 -13.65 7.06
N PRO A 45 -18.07 -14.06 7.09
CA PRO A 45 -19.17 -13.10 7.02
C PRO A 45 -19.20 -12.07 8.15
N ALA A 46 -18.55 -12.36 9.28
CA ALA A 46 -18.44 -11.44 10.41
C ALA A 46 -17.35 -10.38 10.21
N PHE A 47 -16.57 -10.47 9.14
CA PHE A 47 -15.50 -9.50 8.85
C PHE A 47 -16.08 -8.08 8.79
N LYS A 48 -15.40 -7.14 9.46
CA LYS A 48 -15.78 -5.73 9.49
C LYS A 48 -14.77 -4.84 8.82
N LYS A 49 -13.47 -5.00 9.12
CA LYS A 49 -12.47 -4.04 8.66
C LYS A 49 -11.07 -4.64 8.61
N PHE A 50 -10.33 -4.25 7.58
CA PHE A 50 -8.89 -4.45 7.48
C PHE A 50 -8.24 -3.09 7.21
N ALA A 51 -7.32 -2.67 8.07
CA ALA A 51 -6.66 -1.37 7.96
C ALA A 51 -5.14 -1.55 8.05
N ILE A 52 -4.44 -1.09 7.03
CA ILE A 52 -2.98 -1.12 6.98
C ILE A 52 -2.43 0.07 7.77
N ASP A 53 -1.41 -0.17 8.59
CA ASP A 53 -0.67 0.89 9.25
C ASP A 53 0.35 1.47 8.26
N ALA A 54 0.00 2.58 7.64
CA ALA A 54 0.81 3.20 6.61
C ALA A 54 2.18 3.70 7.12
N THR A 55 2.36 3.80 8.44
CA THR A 55 3.62 4.20 9.05
C THR A 55 4.59 3.05 9.26
N ASP A 56 4.13 1.81 9.08
CA ASP A 56 4.92 0.60 9.32
C ASP A 56 4.74 -0.39 8.18
N VAL A 57 5.05 0.05 6.98
CA VAL A 57 4.94 -0.73 5.74
C VAL A 57 6.26 -0.69 5.01
N ASN A 58 6.68 -1.84 4.52
CA ASN A 58 7.78 -1.97 3.59
C ASN A 58 7.24 -2.16 2.18
N GLU A 59 7.88 -1.52 1.23
CA GLU A 59 7.55 -1.61 -0.19
C GLU A 59 8.77 -2.11 -0.93
N ASP A 60 8.68 -3.31 -1.49
CA ASP A 60 9.79 -3.93 -2.21
C ASP A 60 9.41 -4.12 -3.67
N LYS A 61 10.32 -3.73 -4.57
CA LYS A 61 10.17 -4.03 -5.98
C LYS A 61 10.41 -5.51 -6.21
N PHE A 62 9.53 -6.14 -6.96
CA PHE A 62 9.63 -7.57 -7.28
C PHE A 62 9.87 -7.78 -8.77
N ALA A 63 9.03 -7.20 -9.64
CA ALA A 63 9.16 -7.18 -11.10
C ALA A 63 9.35 -8.57 -11.72
N ASP A 64 8.55 -9.55 -11.29
CA ASP A 64 8.60 -10.92 -11.76
C ASP A 64 7.22 -11.57 -11.63
N LYS A 65 7.11 -12.82 -12.04
CA LYS A 65 5.88 -13.57 -11.96
C LYS A 65 5.81 -14.41 -10.69
N VAL A 66 4.61 -14.46 -10.12
CA VAL A 66 4.24 -15.44 -9.09
C VAL A 66 3.20 -16.34 -9.76
N GLY A 67 3.59 -17.57 -10.06
CA GLY A 67 2.79 -18.41 -10.93
C GLY A 67 2.73 -17.80 -12.34
N THR A 68 1.53 -17.51 -12.83
CA THR A 68 1.32 -16.88 -14.14
C THR A 68 1.05 -15.38 -14.03
N GLN A 69 0.98 -14.84 -12.81
CA GLN A 69 0.63 -13.46 -12.55
C GLN A 69 1.87 -12.59 -12.34
N PHE A 70 1.98 -11.52 -13.13
CA PHE A 70 3.04 -10.53 -12.93
C PHE A 70 2.81 -9.73 -11.66
N VAL A 71 3.86 -9.57 -10.87
CA VAL A 71 3.87 -8.78 -9.64
C VAL A 71 4.97 -7.72 -9.76
N SER A 72 4.59 -6.45 -9.64
CA SER A 72 5.56 -5.35 -9.68
C SER A 72 6.13 -5.04 -8.31
N THR A 73 5.31 -5.15 -7.27
CA THR A 73 5.63 -4.64 -5.93
C THR A 73 5.04 -5.56 -4.88
N VAL A 74 5.78 -5.74 -3.79
CA VAL A 74 5.32 -6.43 -2.59
C VAL A 74 5.25 -5.44 -1.45
N TYR A 75 4.07 -5.28 -0.85
CA TYR A 75 3.90 -4.53 0.39
C TYR A 75 3.79 -5.50 1.54
N HIS A 76 4.47 -5.21 2.65
CA HIS A 76 4.34 -6.02 3.86
C HIS A 76 4.57 -5.15 5.09
N GLY A 77 3.93 -5.51 6.18
CA GLY A 77 4.03 -4.75 7.41
C GLY A 77 2.91 -5.06 8.38
N LYS A 78 2.50 -4.04 9.12
CA LYS A 78 1.47 -4.17 10.15
C LYS A 78 0.11 -3.71 9.64
N ALA A 79 -0.92 -4.39 10.15
CA ALA A 79 -2.30 -4.04 9.88
C ALA A 79 -3.17 -4.45 11.06
N THR A 80 -4.42 -4.02 11.05
CA THR A 80 -5.43 -4.50 11.99
C THR A 80 -6.51 -5.23 11.21
N TYR A 81 -6.97 -6.33 11.77
CA TYR A 81 -8.06 -7.14 11.25
C TYR A 81 -9.16 -7.19 12.29
N GLN A 82 -10.37 -6.84 11.91
CA GLN A 82 -11.52 -6.88 12.80
C GLN A 82 -12.65 -7.70 12.17
N ALA A 83 -13.09 -8.72 12.89
CA ALA A 83 -14.31 -9.45 12.59
C ALA A 83 -15.31 -9.23 13.72
N ASP A 84 -15.27 -10.05 14.76
CA ASP A 84 -16.07 -9.86 15.96
C ASP A 84 -15.23 -9.22 17.06
N GLY A 85 -15.83 -8.31 17.84
CA GLY A 85 -15.17 -7.73 19.00
C GLY A 85 -14.02 -6.81 18.65
N LYS A 86 -12.88 -6.96 19.31
CA LYS A 86 -11.73 -6.06 19.18
C LYS A 86 -10.94 -6.32 17.91
N PRO A 87 -10.34 -5.25 17.31
CA PRO A 87 -9.39 -5.45 16.23
C PRO A 87 -8.17 -6.25 16.70
N ASP A 88 -7.70 -7.15 15.86
CA ASP A 88 -6.47 -7.91 16.08
C ASP A 88 -5.31 -7.27 15.31
N ASP A 89 -4.15 -7.18 15.97
CA ASP A 89 -2.93 -6.80 15.29
C ASP A 89 -2.42 -7.98 14.47
N VAL A 90 -2.19 -7.75 13.20
CA VAL A 90 -1.70 -8.79 12.28
C VAL A 90 -0.55 -8.23 11.46
N ARG A 91 0.20 -9.12 10.84
CA ARG A 91 1.11 -8.77 9.76
C ARG A 91 0.44 -9.12 8.44
N PHE A 92 0.77 -8.37 7.40
CA PHE A 92 0.21 -8.64 6.08
C PHE A 92 1.28 -8.69 5.01
N VAL A 93 0.96 -9.37 3.94
CA VAL A 93 1.70 -9.35 2.67
C VAL A 93 0.70 -9.08 1.58
N CYS A 94 1.00 -8.13 0.70
CA CYS A 94 0.17 -7.80 -0.45
C CYS A 94 1.03 -7.79 -1.71
N LEU A 95 0.63 -8.56 -2.71
CA LEU A 95 1.24 -8.57 -4.03
C LEU A 95 0.45 -7.64 -4.94
N HIS A 96 1.13 -6.69 -5.57
CA HIS A 96 0.52 -5.66 -6.42
C HIS A 96 1.06 -5.76 -7.84
N ALA A 97 0.16 -5.67 -8.81
CA ALA A 97 0.54 -5.84 -10.22
C ALA A 97 1.11 -4.57 -10.86
N GLY A 98 0.98 -3.43 -10.20
CA GLY A 98 1.47 -2.14 -10.68
C GLY A 98 0.37 -1.08 -10.71
N LEU A 99 0.77 0.17 -10.90
CA LEU A 99 -0.15 1.29 -10.94
C LEU A 99 -1.24 1.06 -12.01
N GLY A 100 -2.49 1.24 -11.61
CA GLY A 100 -3.63 1.04 -12.48
C GLY A 100 -4.04 -0.41 -12.70
N LYS A 101 -3.27 -1.38 -12.18
CA LYS A 101 -3.56 -2.81 -12.33
C LYS A 101 -4.08 -3.47 -11.07
N GLY A 102 -3.87 -2.85 -9.92
CA GLY A 102 -4.43 -3.27 -8.65
C GLY A 102 -3.65 -4.34 -7.92
N ALA A 103 -4.16 -4.71 -6.75
CA ALA A 103 -3.62 -5.79 -5.93
C ALA A 103 -4.10 -7.14 -6.45
N VAL A 104 -3.23 -8.15 -6.37
CA VAL A 104 -3.56 -9.49 -6.87
C VAL A 104 -3.66 -10.52 -5.75
N PHE A 105 -3.07 -10.26 -4.59
CA PHE A 105 -3.10 -11.19 -3.47
C PHE A 105 -2.85 -10.45 -2.16
N VAL A 106 -3.62 -10.77 -1.14
CA VAL A 106 -3.41 -10.28 0.23
C VAL A 106 -3.47 -11.47 1.19
N TYR A 107 -2.52 -11.50 2.10
CA TYR A 107 -2.44 -12.54 3.11
C TYR A 107 -2.09 -11.94 4.46
N THR A 108 -2.72 -12.44 5.52
CA THR A 108 -2.41 -12.02 6.88
C THR A 108 -1.75 -13.15 7.65
N LEU A 109 -0.77 -12.76 8.47
CA LEU A 109 -0.07 -13.67 9.37
C LEU A 109 -0.41 -13.26 10.80
N PRO A 110 -0.63 -14.22 11.70
CA PRO A 110 -0.77 -13.90 13.12
C PRO A 110 0.52 -13.29 13.63
N ARG A 111 0.38 -12.41 14.56
CA ARG A 111 1.50 -11.71 15.15
C ARG A 111 2.26 -12.55 16.16
#